data_45e8c21ff6c080fe8848570c91db1719
#
_entry.id   45e8c21ff6c080fe8848570c91db1719
#
_cell.length_a   1.000
_cell.length_b   1.000
_cell.length_c   1.000
_cell.angle_alpha   90.00
_cell.angle_beta   90.00
_cell.angle_gamma   90.00
#
_symmetry.space_group_name_H-M   'P 1'
#
loop_
_entity.id
_entity.type
_entity.pdbx_description
1 polymer ?
#
loop_
_entity_poly.entity_id
_entity_poly.type
_entity_poly.pdbx_seq_one_letter_code
_entity_poly.pdbx_strand_id
1 'polypeptide(L)'
;SISTNDITYVEVFDHNLVYHTTGGDYTVRGRLGDVYEQLDHDYFLACNRSFIVNLRYVTEICTDHVILNGTKISVSKSHRKEIQSRFSAFMDKRAEKV
;
A
#
# COMPACT_ATOMS: atom_id res chain seq x y z
N SER A 1 -5.44 5.87 -18.48
CA SER A 1 -5.67 5.98 -17.04
C SER A 1 -5.33 4.65 -16.36
N ILE A 2 -4.91 4.73 -15.11
CA ILE A 2 -4.52 3.57 -14.31
C ILE A 2 -5.71 3.18 -13.44
N SER A 3 -6.09 1.88 -13.47
CA SER A 3 -7.08 1.37 -12.53
C SER A 3 -6.43 1.28 -11.14
N THR A 4 -7.12 1.75 -10.10
CA THR A 4 -6.61 1.65 -8.74
C THR A 4 -6.40 0.21 -8.30
N ASN A 5 -7.18 -0.72 -8.87
CA ASN A 5 -7.01 -2.15 -8.56
C ASN A 5 -5.66 -2.71 -9.01
N ASP A 6 -5.02 -2.07 -9.99
CA ASP A 6 -3.74 -2.51 -10.52
C ASP A 6 -2.55 -1.87 -9.82
N ILE A 7 -2.77 -0.89 -8.94
CA ILE A 7 -1.71 -0.26 -8.17
C ILE A 7 -1.30 -1.21 -7.04
N THR A 8 -0.04 -1.63 -7.04
CA THR A 8 0.50 -2.49 -5.97
C THR A 8 0.95 -1.65 -4.78
N TYR A 9 1.70 -0.60 -5.04
CA TYR A 9 2.06 0.37 -4.02
C TYR A 9 2.47 1.69 -4.68
N VAL A 10 2.47 2.75 -3.88
CA VAL A 10 2.89 4.08 -4.32
C VAL A 10 3.98 4.56 -3.38
N GLU A 11 5.05 5.11 -3.94
CA GLU A 11 6.10 5.70 -3.14
C GLU A 11 6.34 7.15 -3.56
N VAL A 12 6.85 7.95 -2.62
CA VAL A 12 7.28 9.30 -2.92
C VAL A 12 8.80 9.40 -2.72
N PHE A 13 9.45 10.01 -3.69
CA PHE A 13 10.87 10.29 -3.61
C PHE A 13 11.12 11.65 -4.26
N ASP A 14 11.63 12.59 -3.49
CA ASP A 14 12.01 13.92 -3.98
C ASP A 14 10.88 14.61 -4.76
N HIS A 15 9.67 14.64 -4.16
CA HIS A 15 8.46 15.23 -4.73
C HIS A 15 7.93 14.52 -5.97
N ASN A 16 8.45 13.35 -6.29
CA ASN A 16 7.93 12.51 -7.36
C ASN A 16 7.20 11.31 -6.76
N LEU A 17 6.00 11.08 -7.27
CA LEU A 17 5.22 9.89 -6.91
C LEU A 17 5.50 8.82 -7.95
N VAL A 18 5.85 7.63 -7.49
CA VAL A 18 6.01 6.48 -8.36
C VAL A 18 4.89 5.51 -8.06
N TYR A 19 4.03 5.30 -9.05
CA TYR A 19 2.94 4.33 -8.97
C TYR A 19 3.46 3.01 -9.52
N HIS A 20 3.62 2.03 -8.66
CA HIS A 20 4.00 0.68 -9.07
C HIS A 20 2.72 -0.10 -9.35
N THR A 21 2.56 -0.56 -10.56
CA THR A 21 1.34 -1.27 -10.98
C THR A 21 1.68 -2.61 -11.60
N THR A 22 0.67 -3.42 -11.80
CA THR A 22 0.83 -4.71 -12.48
C THR A 22 1.24 -4.55 -13.93
N GLY A 23 0.97 -3.39 -14.53
CA GLY A 23 1.32 -3.10 -15.92
C GLY A 23 2.55 -2.25 -16.11
N GLY A 24 3.27 -1.91 -15.03
CA GLY A 24 4.48 -1.09 -15.10
C GLY A 24 4.45 0.06 -14.09
N ASP A 25 5.48 0.87 -14.12
CA ASP A 25 5.65 1.99 -13.20
C ASP A 25 5.36 3.30 -13.89
N TYR A 26 4.74 4.23 -13.16
CA TYR A 26 4.40 5.56 -13.65
C TYR A 26 4.85 6.60 -12.65
N THR A 27 5.53 7.64 -13.12
CA THR A 27 6.05 8.69 -12.26
C THR A 27 5.38 10.01 -12.58
N VAL A 28 4.86 10.67 -11.55
CA VAL A 28 4.30 12.02 -11.66
C VAL A 28 4.74 12.84 -10.46
N ARG A 29 4.75 14.16 -10.60
CA ARG A 29 5.06 15.04 -9.48
C ARG A 29 3.86 15.15 -8.56
N GLY A 30 4.09 15.12 -7.25
CA GLY A 30 3.00 15.26 -6.30
C GLY A 30 3.38 14.89 -4.88
N ARG A 31 2.36 14.84 -4.02
CA ARG A 31 2.50 14.51 -2.60
C ARG A 31 1.75 13.24 -2.26
N LEU A 32 2.38 12.41 -1.45
CA LEU A 32 1.80 11.13 -1.06
C LEU A 32 0.49 11.31 -0.26
N GLY A 33 0.42 12.32 0.61
CA GLY A 33 -0.79 12.57 1.38
C GLY A 33 -2.00 12.88 0.52
N ASP A 34 -1.81 13.62 -0.58
CA ASP A 34 -2.89 13.93 -1.51
C ASP A 34 -3.40 12.68 -2.22
N VAL A 35 -2.49 11.80 -2.58
CA VAL A 35 -2.84 10.51 -3.19
C VAL A 35 -3.62 9.65 -2.19
N TYR A 36 -3.14 9.57 -0.96
CA TYR A 36 -3.76 8.75 0.08
C TYR A 36 -5.22 9.15 0.31
N GLU A 37 -5.52 10.44 0.32
CA GLU A 37 -6.89 10.92 0.52
C GLU A 37 -7.86 10.43 -0.55
N GLN A 38 -7.37 10.17 -1.75
CA GLN A 38 -8.21 9.77 -2.88
C GLN A 38 -8.32 8.26 -3.05
N LEU A 39 -7.52 7.48 -2.32
CA LEU A 39 -7.54 6.03 -2.41
C LEU A 39 -8.51 5.44 -1.40
N ASP A 40 -9.03 4.26 -1.72
CA ASP A 40 -9.94 3.53 -0.83
C ASP A 40 -9.13 2.94 0.33
N HIS A 41 -9.37 3.45 1.54
CA HIS A 41 -8.64 3.02 2.74
C HIS A 41 -8.99 1.62 3.21
N ASP A 42 -10.00 0.97 2.63
CA ASP A 42 -10.23 -0.45 2.89
C ASP A 42 -9.11 -1.31 2.28
N TYR A 43 -8.43 -0.79 1.28
CA TYR A 43 -7.38 -1.52 0.56
C TYR A 43 -6.00 -0.88 0.65
N PHE A 44 -5.94 0.44 0.74
CA PHE A 44 -4.67 1.17 0.70
C PHE A 44 -4.34 1.73 2.08
N LEU A 45 -3.14 1.42 2.56
CA LEU A 45 -2.67 1.90 3.85
C LEU A 45 -1.25 2.43 3.75
N ALA A 46 -0.97 3.47 4.53
CA ALA A 46 0.39 3.99 4.64
C ALA A 46 1.21 3.07 5.53
N CYS A 47 2.39 2.68 5.06
CA CYS A 47 3.36 1.93 5.87
C CYS A 47 4.31 2.86 6.61
N ASN A 48 4.60 4.00 5.99
CA ASN A 48 5.48 5.03 6.54
C ASN A 48 5.24 6.31 5.73
N ARG A 49 6.05 7.33 5.95
CA ARG A 49 5.86 8.63 5.29
C ARG A 49 6.05 8.59 3.78
N SER A 50 6.65 7.54 3.27
CA SER A 50 7.04 7.48 1.86
C SER A 50 6.33 6.41 1.06
N PHE A 51 5.59 5.51 1.70
CA PHE A 51 4.99 4.35 1.02
C PHE A 51 3.54 4.14 1.42
N ILE A 52 2.69 3.93 0.41
CA ILE A 52 1.31 3.44 0.56
C ILE A 52 1.25 2.09 -0.15
N VAL A 53 0.68 1.09 0.51
CA VAL A 53 0.56 -0.26 -0.06
C VAL A 53 -0.89 -0.62 -0.29
N ASN A 54 -1.11 -1.44 -1.32
CA ASN A 54 -2.41 -2.05 -1.58
C ASN A 54 -2.43 -3.43 -0.90
N LEU A 55 -3.32 -3.60 0.08
CA LEU A 55 -3.41 -4.86 0.83
C LEU A 55 -3.67 -6.07 -0.04
N ARG A 56 -4.30 -5.88 -1.21
CA ARG A 56 -4.55 -6.98 -2.15
C ARG A 56 -3.27 -7.68 -2.59
N TYR A 57 -2.16 -6.97 -2.59
CA TYR A 57 -0.87 -7.48 -3.09
C TYR A 57 0.12 -7.80 -1.98
N VAL A 58 -0.25 -7.52 -0.72
CA VAL A 58 0.62 -7.86 0.42
C VAL A 58 0.56 -9.37 0.63
N THR A 59 1.73 -10.00 0.60
CA THR A 59 1.84 -11.45 0.77
C THR A 59 2.24 -11.83 2.18
N GLU A 60 2.86 -10.92 2.93
CA GLU A 60 3.32 -11.20 4.29
C GLU A 60 3.38 -9.92 5.11
N ILE A 61 2.93 -10.00 6.35
CA ILE A 61 3.02 -8.93 7.34
C ILE A 61 3.97 -9.37 8.45
N CYS A 62 5.02 -8.59 8.65
CA CYS A 62 5.97 -8.80 9.75
C CYS A 62 5.88 -7.62 10.71
N THR A 63 6.61 -7.69 11.84
CA THR A 63 6.53 -6.65 12.85
C THR A 63 6.93 -5.27 12.33
N ASP A 64 7.99 -5.20 11.51
CA ASP A 64 8.57 -3.94 11.06
C ASP A 64 8.58 -3.77 9.56
N HIS A 65 7.94 -4.66 8.82
CA HIS A 65 7.86 -4.55 7.36
C HIS A 65 6.72 -5.38 6.79
N VAL A 66 6.37 -5.09 5.55
CA VAL A 66 5.45 -5.90 4.75
C VAL A 66 6.17 -6.35 3.49
N ILE A 67 5.70 -7.43 2.89
CA ILE A 67 6.24 -7.92 1.63
C ILE A 67 5.14 -7.94 0.59
N LEU A 68 5.43 -7.33 -0.57
CA LEU A 68 4.57 -7.33 -1.74
C LEU A 68 5.36 -7.88 -2.91
N ASN A 69 4.96 -9.04 -3.43
CA ASN A 69 5.60 -9.63 -4.61
C ASN A 69 7.14 -9.62 -4.52
N GLY A 70 7.66 -9.98 -3.34
CA GLY A 70 9.10 -10.01 -3.12
C GLY A 70 9.73 -8.68 -2.72
N THR A 71 8.98 -7.58 -2.78
CA THR A 71 9.48 -6.27 -2.36
C THR A 71 9.20 -6.04 -0.89
N LYS A 72 10.24 -5.71 -0.14
CA LYS A 72 10.14 -5.44 1.28
C LYS A 72 9.96 -3.94 1.52
N ILE A 73 8.90 -3.57 2.25
CA ILE A 73 8.62 -2.17 2.57
C ILE A 73 8.53 -2.04 4.08
N SER A 74 9.31 -1.12 4.65
CA SER A 74 9.35 -0.93 6.09
C SER A 74 8.05 -0.32 6.61
N VAL A 75 7.66 -0.72 7.83
CA VAL A 75 6.50 -0.17 8.51
C VAL A 75 6.99 0.59 9.72
N SER A 76 6.76 1.91 9.74
CA SER A 76 7.18 2.74 10.86
C SER A 76 6.39 2.35 12.12
N LYS A 77 7.01 2.57 13.27
CA LYS A 77 6.44 2.17 14.56
C LYS A 77 5.01 2.67 14.75
N SER A 78 4.73 3.88 14.31
CA SER A 78 3.41 4.48 14.46
C SER A 78 2.33 3.83 13.58
N HIS A 79 2.72 3.08 12.55
CA HIS A 79 1.79 2.46 11.61
C HIS A 79 1.57 0.96 11.84
N ARG A 80 2.37 0.34 12.71
CA ARG A 80 2.36 -1.13 12.87
C ARG A 80 1.03 -1.68 13.33
N LYS A 81 0.43 -1.04 14.31
CA LYS A 81 -0.84 -1.52 14.88
C LYS A 81 -1.98 -1.44 13.86
N GLU A 82 -2.06 -0.34 13.13
CA GLU A 82 -3.09 -0.15 12.12
C GLU A 82 -2.92 -1.15 10.98
N ILE A 83 -1.70 -1.34 10.48
CA ILE A 83 -1.43 -2.28 9.38
C ILE A 83 -1.88 -3.70 9.78
N GLN A 84 -1.53 -4.15 10.97
CA GLN A 84 -1.90 -5.48 11.43
C GLN A 84 -3.42 -5.63 11.54
N SER A 85 -4.06 -4.64 12.16
CA SER A 85 -5.52 -4.65 12.35
C SER A 85 -6.27 -4.65 11.01
N ARG A 86 -5.84 -3.78 10.10
CA ARG A 86 -6.51 -3.64 8.80
C ARG A 86 -6.26 -4.85 7.89
N PHE A 87 -5.08 -5.42 7.96
CA PHE A 87 -4.80 -6.63 7.19
C PHE A 87 -5.63 -7.81 7.68
N SER A 88 -5.78 -7.97 8.99
CA SER A 88 -6.66 -9.00 9.55
C SER A 88 -8.10 -8.84 9.08
N ALA A 89 -8.62 -7.60 9.13
CA ALA A 89 -9.97 -7.30 8.67
C ALA A 89 -10.12 -7.60 7.18
N PHE A 90 -9.11 -7.26 6.40
CA PHE A 90 -9.10 -7.52 4.96
C PHE A 90 -9.15 -9.03 4.67
N MET A 91 -8.35 -9.82 5.37
CA MET A 91 -8.31 -11.27 5.20
C MET A 91 -9.62 -11.93 5.63
N ASP A 92 -10.23 -11.46 6.70
CA ASP A 92 -11.52 -11.96 7.15
C ASP A 92 -12.61 -11.74 6.11
N LYS A 93 -12.62 -10.54 5.49
CA LYS A 93 -13.56 -10.23 4.42
C LYS A 93 -13.38 -11.15 3.22
N ARG A 94 -12.14 -11.46 2.87
CA ARG A 94 -11.86 -12.37 1.75
C ARG A 94 -12.34 -13.78 2.06
N ALA A 95 -12.17 -14.23 3.29
CA ALA A 95 -12.62 -15.56 3.72
C ALA A 95 -14.13 -15.70 3.63
N GLU A 96 -14.88 -14.64 3.96
CA GLU A 96 -16.34 -14.63 3.90
C GLU A 96 -16.89 -14.78 2.49
N LYS A 97 -16.09 -14.47 1.47
CA LYS A 97 -16.51 -14.54 0.06
C LYS A 97 -16.30 -15.90 -0.58
N VAL A 98 -15.70 -16.82 0.13
CA VAL A 98 -15.38 -18.15 -0.41
C VAL A 98 -16.56 -19.17 -0.25
#